data_82522e15075de8ac7ed3ba95791f703e
#
_entry.id   82522e15075de8ac7ed3ba95791f703e
#
_cell.length_a   1.000
_cell.length_b   1.000
_cell.length_c   1.000
_cell.angle_alpha   90.00
_cell.angle_beta   90.00
_cell.angle_gamma   90.00
#
_symmetry.space_group_name_H-M   'P 1'
#
loop_
_entity.id
_entity.type
_entity.pdbx_description
1 polymer ?
#
loop_
_entity_poly.entity_id
_entity_poly.type
_entity_poly.pdbx_seq_one_letter_code
_entity_poly.pdbx_strand_id
1 'polypeptide(L)'
;MDRWVNSNQQAHWDKRTFYRDARDPAAEAFSVPKIDWFCAELGIDTDATVLDVGAGTGMFTYWWSQRMPEVTGLELSENMIQRSAVPDLLQVGDAYELPFPDDSFDIVFAASLLHHLERPVDALREMRRVARRGVAICEPNRNHPPMAAFGVVSSVCRGLLHYSRHSLRGLAEEAGLDVRNVRLHGYIYENRSPTASVPIAKKLEAVLPGGAYILLAAAP
;
A
#
# COMPACT_ATOMS: atom_id res chain seq x y z
N MET A 1 12.95 -21.36 -6.63
CA MET A 1 13.62 -20.02 -6.69
C MET A 1 12.91 -19.03 -5.77
N ASP A 2 11.64 -19.26 -5.48
CA ASP A 2 10.71 -18.32 -4.85
C ASP A 2 10.85 -18.14 -3.33
N ARG A 3 11.33 -19.14 -2.61
CA ARG A 3 11.55 -19.06 -1.14
C ARG A 3 12.70 -18.13 -0.72
N TRP A 4 13.65 -17.85 -1.60
CA TRP A 4 14.84 -17.09 -1.25
C TRP A 4 14.58 -15.58 -1.17
N VAL A 5 13.73 -15.05 -2.03
CA VAL A 5 13.39 -13.61 -2.03
C VAL A 5 12.45 -13.29 -0.89
N ASN A 6 11.40 -14.09 -0.69
CA ASN A 6 10.50 -13.92 0.45
C ASN A 6 11.24 -14.04 1.79
N SER A 7 12.18 -14.99 1.94
CA SER A 7 12.97 -15.13 3.17
C SER A 7 13.93 -13.96 3.43
N ASN A 8 14.51 -13.37 2.38
CA ASN A 8 15.37 -12.19 2.52
C ASN A 8 14.59 -10.91 2.82
N GLN A 9 13.42 -10.73 2.20
CA GLN A 9 12.50 -9.64 2.49
C GLN A 9 12.00 -9.75 3.93
N GLN A 10 11.49 -10.90 4.32
CA GLN A 10 11.04 -11.15 5.69
C GLN A 10 12.15 -10.88 6.71
N ALA A 11 13.36 -11.43 6.51
CA ALA A 11 14.51 -11.20 7.40
C ALA A 11 14.93 -9.72 7.48
N HIS A 12 14.71 -8.93 6.43
CA HIS A 12 14.95 -7.49 6.46
C HIS A 12 13.90 -6.78 7.32
N TRP A 13 12.62 -7.08 7.13
CA TRP A 13 11.53 -6.46 7.86
C TRP A 13 11.55 -6.84 9.34
N ASP A 14 11.90 -8.09 9.66
CA ASP A 14 12.08 -8.57 11.02
C ASP A 14 13.18 -7.81 11.80
N LYS A 15 14.22 -7.34 11.12
CA LYS A 15 15.33 -6.59 11.73
C LYS A 15 15.07 -5.08 11.88
N ARG A 16 14.06 -4.55 11.18
CA ARG A 16 13.77 -3.11 11.22
C ARG A 16 13.17 -2.73 12.57
N THR A 17 13.76 -1.74 13.23
CA THR A 17 13.41 -1.35 14.62
C THR A 17 12.56 -0.09 14.71
N PHE A 18 12.52 0.73 13.64
CA PHE A 18 11.76 2.00 13.65
C PHE A 18 10.59 1.93 12.68
N TYR A 19 9.41 2.10 13.23
CA TYR A 19 8.15 2.31 12.51
C TYR A 19 7.43 3.49 13.13
N ARG A 20 6.74 4.26 12.29
CA ARG A 20 5.86 5.32 12.75
C ARG A 20 4.61 4.71 13.36
N ASP A 21 4.17 5.22 14.53
CA ASP A 21 2.87 4.87 15.09
C ASP A 21 1.77 5.29 14.11
N ALA A 22 0.80 4.40 13.89
CA ALA A 22 -0.32 4.66 12.99
C ALA A 22 -1.14 5.90 13.42
N ARG A 23 -1.13 6.25 14.71
CA ARG A 23 -1.84 7.40 15.28
C ARG A 23 -1.08 8.72 15.16
N ASP A 24 0.16 8.71 14.68
CA ASP A 24 0.94 9.94 14.47
C ASP A 24 0.24 10.85 13.43
N PRO A 25 0.17 12.18 13.66
CA PRO A 25 -0.47 13.09 12.71
C PRO A 25 0.12 13.08 11.30
N ALA A 26 1.38 12.68 11.13
CA ALA A 26 1.95 12.51 9.80
C ALA A 26 1.51 11.19 9.15
N ALA A 27 1.22 10.13 9.92
CA ALA A 27 0.61 8.90 9.43
C ALA A 27 -0.83 9.15 8.96
N GLU A 28 -1.61 9.93 9.74
CA GLU A 28 -2.92 10.40 9.33
C GLU A 28 -2.87 11.17 8.02
N ALA A 29 -2.05 12.21 7.96
CA ALA A 29 -1.90 13.06 6.78
C ALA A 29 -1.36 12.30 5.55
N PHE A 30 -0.65 11.20 5.77
CA PHE A 30 -0.20 10.30 4.71
C PHE A 30 -1.30 9.37 4.21
N SER A 31 -2.07 8.76 5.11
CA SER A 31 -2.98 7.65 4.80
C SER A 31 -4.39 8.13 4.42
N VAL A 32 -4.96 9.03 5.21
CA VAL A 32 -6.37 9.44 5.10
C VAL A 32 -6.74 10.00 3.73
N PRO A 33 -5.99 10.96 3.14
CA PRO A 33 -6.36 11.49 1.83
C PRO A 33 -6.31 10.46 0.70
N LYS A 34 -5.49 9.40 0.85
CA LYS A 34 -5.43 8.30 -0.11
C LYS A 34 -6.64 7.39 0.01
N ILE A 35 -7.02 7.04 1.24
CA ILE A 35 -8.23 6.26 1.52
C ILE A 35 -9.46 6.99 0.98
N ASP A 36 -9.60 8.29 1.26
CA ASP A 36 -10.73 9.10 0.78
C ASP A 36 -10.79 9.11 -0.76
N TRP A 37 -9.65 9.22 -1.42
CA TRP A 37 -9.58 9.15 -2.88
C TRP A 37 -9.99 7.77 -3.41
N PHE A 38 -9.52 6.66 -2.82
CA PHE A 38 -9.90 5.32 -3.23
C PHE A 38 -11.40 5.06 -3.04
N CYS A 39 -11.98 5.47 -1.91
CA CYS A 39 -13.41 5.35 -1.68
C CYS A 39 -14.22 6.10 -2.75
N ALA A 40 -13.80 7.32 -3.10
CA ALA A 40 -14.48 8.11 -4.13
C ALA A 40 -14.38 7.48 -5.52
N GLU A 41 -13.19 7.02 -5.94
CA GLU A 41 -12.96 6.43 -7.26
C GLU A 41 -13.65 5.06 -7.44
N LEU A 42 -13.72 4.28 -6.38
CA LEU A 42 -14.35 2.96 -6.40
C LEU A 42 -15.85 2.97 -6.06
N GLY A 43 -16.39 4.12 -5.65
CA GLY A 43 -17.77 4.25 -5.24
C GLY A 43 -18.10 3.39 -4.01
N ILE A 44 -17.24 3.46 -2.99
CA ILE A 44 -17.31 2.62 -1.79
C ILE A 44 -17.94 3.41 -0.64
N ASP A 45 -18.94 2.81 -0.03
CA ASP A 45 -19.63 3.31 1.16
C ASP A 45 -18.94 2.84 2.46
N THR A 46 -19.40 3.36 3.59
CA THR A 46 -18.78 3.10 4.93
C THR A 46 -19.14 1.74 5.53
N ASP A 47 -19.87 0.88 4.83
CA ASP A 47 -20.22 -0.47 5.22
C ASP A 47 -19.38 -1.57 4.54
N ALA A 48 -18.38 -1.17 3.76
CA ALA A 48 -17.54 -2.06 2.99
C ALA A 48 -16.56 -2.87 3.86
N THR A 49 -16.28 -4.09 3.41
CA THR A 49 -15.21 -4.94 3.94
C THR A 49 -13.89 -4.67 3.23
N VAL A 50 -12.78 -4.57 3.98
CA VAL A 50 -11.46 -4.22 3.45
C VAL A 50 -10.39 -5.25 3.80
N LEU A 51 -9.60 -5.68 2.82
CA LEU A 51 -8.36 -6.41 3.02
C LEU A 51 -7.16 -5.50 2.70
N ASP A 52 -6.25 -5.34 3.65
CA ASP A 52 -4.98 -4.62 3.50
C ASP A 52 -3.84 -5.64 3.33
N VAL A 53 -3.35 -5.83 2.10
CA VAL A 53 -2.33 -6.83 1.74
C VAL A 53 -0.93 -6.24 1.88
N GLY A 54 -0.07 -6.89 2.66
CA GLY A 54 1.24 -6.37 3.04
C GLY A 54 1.11 -5.23 4.04
N ALA A 55 0.25 -5.42 5.05
CA ALA A 55 -0.16 -4.40 6.00
C ALA A 55 0.98 -3.81 6.85
N GLY A 56 2.11 -4.52 6.93
CA GLY A 56 3.24 -4.10 7.74
C GLY A 56 2.89 -4.00 9.22
N THR A 57 3.15 -2.84 9.83
CA THR A 57 2.73 -2.55 11.20
C THR A 57 1.30 -2.01 11.31
N GLY A 58 0.48 -2.16 10.26
CA GLY A 58 -0.94 -1.84 10.27
C GLY A 58 -1.26 -0.35 10.19
N MET A 59 -0.40 0.47 9.57
CA MET A 59 -0.69 1.91 9.45
C MET A 59 -1.96 2.17 8.65
N PHE A 60 -2.09 1.60 7.45
CA PHE A 60 -3.30 1.73 6.65
C PHE A 60 -4.46 0.93 7.24
N THR A 61 -4.20 -0.27 7.76
CA THR A 61 -5.22 -1.09 8.45
C THR A 61 -5.91 -0.29 9.57
N TYR A 62 -5.13 0.46 10.39
CA TYR A 62 -5.67 1.35 11.42
C TYR A 62 -6.58 2.43 10.81
N TRP A 63 -6.15 3.13 9.75
CA TRP A 63 -6.94 4.22 9.18
C TRP A 63 -8.15 3.72 8.37
N TRP A 64 -8.07 2.52 7.77
CA TRP A 64 -9.23 1.84 7.21
C TRP A 64 -10.25 1.50 8.30
N SER A 65 -9.80 0.97 9.46
CA SER A 65 -10.69 0.60 10.58
C SER A 65 -11.39 1.79 11.26
N GLN A 66 -10.89 3.01 11.05
CA GLN A 66 -11.59 4.22 11.50
C GLN A 66 -12.75 4.63 10.58
N ARG A 67 -12.92 3.96 9.43
CA ARG A 67 -13.93 4.26 8.41
C ARG A 67 -14.85 3.10 8.07
N MET A 68 -14.33 1.90 8.14
CA MET A 68 -15.01 0.67 7.72
C MET A 68 -15.19 -0.26 8.90
N PRO A 69 -16.34 -0.97 9.01
CA PRO A 69 -16.63 -1.83 10.15
C PRO A 69 -15.80 -3.11 10.18
N GLU A 70 -15.42 -3.62 9.00
CA GLU A 70 -14.69 -4.88 8.85
C GLU A 70 -13.42 -4.67 8.05
N VAL A 71 -12.27 -4.71 8.73
CA VAL A 71 -10.94 -4.55 8.13
C VAL A 71 -10.04 -5.68 8.59
N THR A 72 -9.41 -6.35 7.64
CA THR A 72 -8.39 -7.37 7.89
C THR A 72 -7.09 -6.92 7.23
N GLY A 73 -5.97 -6.99 7.96
CA GLY A 73 -4.64 -6.83 7.38
C GLY A 73 -3.94 -8.19 7.26
N LEU A 74 -3.24 -8.39 6.16
CA LEU A 74 -2.40 -9.57 5.91
C LEU A 74 -0.94 -9.15 5.82
N GLU A 75 -0.08 -9.76 6.62
CA GLU A 75 1.36 -9.46 6.66
C GLU A 75 2.18 -10.75 6.77
N LEU A 76 3.30 -10.83 6.05
CA LEU A 76 4.17 -12.01 6.06
C LEU A 76 5.00 -12.12 7.36
N SER A 77 5.37 -11.00 7.97
CA SER A 77 6.24 -10.92 9.15
C SER A 77 5.44 -10.86 10.44
N GLU A 78 5.48 -11.91 11.25
CA GLU A 78 4.93 -11.91 12.61
C GLU A 78 5.51 -10.79 13.48
N ASN A 79 6.80 -10.47 13.32
CA ASN A 79 7.44 -9.38 14.05
C ASN A 79 6.85 -8.00 13.72
N MET A 80 6.38 -7.80 12.50
CA MET A 80 5.68 -6.57 12.12
C MET A 80 4.31 -6.51 12.78
N ILE A 81 3.58 -7.62 12.79
CA ILE A 81 2.26 -7.75 13.45
C ILE A 81 2.37 -7.45 14.94
N GLN A 82 3.35 -8.06 15.63
CA GLN A 82 3.56 -7.86 17.07
C GLN A 82 3.88 -6.39 17.45
N ARG A 83 4.37 -5.60 16.52
CA ARG A 83 4.66 -4.16 16.70
C ARG A 83 3.54 -3.24 16.24
N SER A 84 2.44 -3.80 15.78
CA SER A 84 1.29 -3.06 15.29
C SER A 84 0.55 -2.33 16.41
N ALA A 85 -0.04 -1.19 16.07
CA ALA A 85 -1.02 -0.52 16.92
C ALA A 85 -2.39 -1.22 16.91
N VAL A 86 -2.61 -2.16 15.97
CA VAL A 86 -3.87 -2.91 15.77
C VAL A 86 -3.58 -4.40 15.46
N PRO A 87 -2.84 -5.12 16.33
CA PRO A 87 -2.43 -6.48 16.06
C PRO A 87 -3.64 -7.42 15.87
N ASP A 88 -4.74 -7.15 16.53
CA ASP A 88 -5.98 -7.96 16.46
C ASP A 88 -6.67 -7.90 15.09
N LEU A 89 -6.33 -6.91 14.26
CA LEU A 89 -6.81 -6.78 12.88
C LEU A 89 -5.87 -7.43 11.87
N LEU A 90 -4.70 -7.91 12.30
CA LEU A 90 -3.67 -8.45 11.42
C LEU A 90 -3.55 -9.97 11.57
N GLN A 91 -3.30 -10.63 10.44
CA GLN A 91 -2.97 -12.06 10.40
C GLN A 91 -1.77 -12.32 9.51
N VAL A 92 -1.07 -13.42 9.78
CA VAL A 92 0.06 -13.87 8.95
C VAL A 92 -0.46 -14.45 7.64
N GLY A 93 0.17 -14.03 6.51
CA GLY A 93 -0.14 -14.59 5.22
C GLY A 93 0.75 -14.10 4.09
N ASP A 94 0.71 -14.80 2.96
CA ASP A 94 1.50 -14.51 1.76
C ASP A 94 0.60 -13.80 0.72
N ALA A 95 1.08 -12.72 0.13
CA ALA A 95 0.38 -11.99 -0.92
C ALA A 95 0.21 -12.81 -2.22
N TYR A 96 1.00 -13.87 -2.39
CA TYR A 96 0.91 -14.77 -3.53
C TYR A 96 -0.14 -15.88 -3.37
N GLU A 97 -0.66 -16.08 -2.17
CA GLU A 97 -1.66 -17.10 -1.84
C GLU A 97 -2.55 -16.59 -0.71
N LEU A 98 -3.53 -15.75 -1.06
CA LEU A 98 -4.44 -15.16 -0.10
C LEU A 98 -5.41 -16.21 0.46
N PRO A 99 -5.44 -16.43 1.80
CA PRO A 99 -6.21 -17.52 2.41
C PRO A 99 -7.71 -17.18 2.53
N PHE A 100 -8.27 -16.59 1.48
CA PHE A 100 -9.68 -16.16 1.43
C PHE A 100 -10.33 -16.69 0.16
N PRO A 101 -11.65 -17.00 0.19
CA PRO A 101 -12.43 -17.32 -1.01
C PRO A 101 -12.44 -16.16 -2.02
N ASP A 102 -12.85 -16.47 -3.25
CA ASP A 102 -13.13 -15.46 -4.27
C ASP A 102 -14.19 -14.48 -3.76
N ASP A 103 -14.11 -13.22 -4.19
CA ASP A 103 -15.07 -12.17 -3.86
C ASP A 103 -15.33 -11.97 -2.35
N SER A 104 -14.32 -12.16 -1.50
CA SER A 104 -14.45 -12.09 -0.04
C SER A 104 -14.53 -10.67 0.51
N PHE A 105 -13.89 -9.70 -0.16
CA PHE A 105 -13.78 -8.32 0.31
C PHE A 105 -14.31 -7.33 -0.72
N ASP A 106 -14.96 -6.27 -0.27
CA ASP A 106 -15.40 -5.21 -1.17
C ASP A 106 -14.22 -4.45 -1.75
N ILE A 107 -13.20 -4.16 -0.93
CA ILE A 107 -11.94 -3.54 -1.35
C ILE A 107 -10.77 -4.44 -0.95
N VAL A 108 -9.83 -4.63 -1.89
CA VAL A 108 -8.51 -5.19 -1.59
C VAL A 108 -7.47 -4.10 -1.86
N PHE A 109 -6.77 -3.72 -0.81
CA PHE A 109 -5.81 -2.62 -0.78
C PHE A 109 -4.39 -3.12 -0.62
N ALA A 110 -3.41 -2.45 -1.24
CA ALA A 110 -2.00 -2.64 -0.96
C ALA A 110 -1.24 -1.30 -1.06
N ALA A 111 -0.35 -1.05 -0.10
CA ALA A 111 0.51 0.12 -0.09
C ALA A 111 1.98 -0.25 0.07
N SER A 112 2.83 0.27 -0.81
CA SER A 112 4.29 0.05 -0.76
C SER A 112 4.69 -1.42 -0.69
N LEU A 113 3.91 -2.30 -1.33
CA LEU A 113 4.09 -3.74 -1.34
C LEU A 113 4.74 -4.24 -2.63
N LEU A 114 4.18 -3.86 -3.79
CA LEU A 114 4.49 -4.51 -5.06
C LEU A 114 5.96 -4.38 -5.45
N HIS A 115 6.62 -3.29 -5.07
CA HIS A 115 8.04 -3.08 -5.37
C HIS A 115 8.99 -3.96 -4.54
N HIS A 116 8.47 -4.71 -3.59
CA HIS A 116 9.18 -5.73 -2.83
C HIS A 116 8.94 -7.14 -3.37
N LEU A 117 8.02 -7.32 -4.31
CA LEU A 117 7.65 -8.61 -4.87
C LEU A 117 8.41 -8.92 -6.16
N GLU A 118 8.82 -10.18 -6.33
CA GLU A 118 9.41 -10.67 -7.60
C GLU A 118 8.38 -10.82 -8.71
N ARG A 119 7.17 -11.25 -8.35
CA ARG A 119 6.07 -11.56 -9.27
C ARG A 119 4.84 -10.71 -8.93
N PRO A 120 4.92 -9.36 -9.06
CA PRO A 120 3.84 -8.48 -8.62
C PRO A 120 2.50 -8.75 -9.33
N VAL A 121 2.54 -9.26 -10.57
CA VAL A 121 1.34 -9.63 -11.33
C VAL A 121 0.60 -10.81 -10.68
N ASP A 122 1.32 -11.79 -10.10
CA ASP A 122 0.69 -12.92 -9.43
C ASP A 122 -0.02 -12.48 -8.14
N ALA A 123 0.60 -11.60 -7.36
CA ALA A 123 -0.04 -11.01 -6.20
C ALA A 123 -1.28 -10.16 -6.61
N LEU A 124 -1.18 -9.39 -7.70
CA LEU A 124 -2.32 -8.63 -8.22
C LEU A 124 -3.47 -9.54 -8.69
N ARG A 125 -3.18 -10.73 -9.24
CA ARG A 125 -4.20 -11.74 -9.60
C ARG A 125 -4.91 -12.28 -8.36
N GLU A 126 -4.18 -12.55 -7.29
CA GLU A 126 -4.76 -12.94 -6.00
C GLU A 126 -5.62 -11.81 -5.39
N MET A 127 -5.12 -10.58 -5.39
CA MET A 127 -5.89 -9.42 -4.96
C MET A 127 -7.18 -9.26 -5.77
N ARG A 128 -7.10 -9.43 -7.12
CA ARG A 128 -8.27 -9.43 -8.00
C ARG A 128 -9.26 -10.54 -7.66
N ARG A 129 -8.77 -11.76 -7.42
CA ARG A 129 -9.60 -12.93 -7.11
C ARG A 129 -10.46 -12.73 -5.86
N VAL A 130 -9.89 -12.15 -4.81
CA VAL A 130 -10.61 -11.96 -3.54
C VAL A 130 -11.37 -10.64 -3.46
N ALA A 131 -11.21 -9.73 -4.45
CA ALA A 131 -11.90 -8.45 -4.53
C ALA A 131 -13.27 -8.60 -5.21
N ARG A 132 -14.31 -8.04 -4.58
CA ARG A 132 -15.68 -7.99 -5.11
C ARG A 132 -15.96 -6.73 -5.92
N ARG A 133 -15.48 -5.57 -5.46
CA ARG A 133 -15.82 -4.25 -6.01
C ARG A 133 -14.62 -3.45 -6.49
N GLY A 134 -13.48 -3.59 -5.83
CA GLY A 134 -12.32 -2.78 -6.20
C GLY A 134 -10.99 -3.25 -5.64
N VAL A 135 -9.94 -2.95 -6.41
CA VAL A 135 -8.53 -3.08 -6.01
C VAL A 135 -7.92 -1.69 -5.96
N ALA A 136 -7.27 -1.36 -4.85
CA ALA A 136 -6.67 -0.07 -4.56
C ALA A 136 -5.17 -0.23 -4.29
N ILE A 137 -4.32 0.43 -5.06
CA ILE A 137 -2.86 0.28 -4.99
C ILE A 137 -2.20 1.63 -4.78
N CYS A 138 -1.29 1.70 -3.81
CA CYS A 138 -0.45 2.87 -3.54
C CYS A 138 1.03 2.49 -3.62
N GLU A 139 1.75 2.94 -4.65
CA GLU A 139 3.16 2.63 -4.83
C GLU A 139 4.04 3.89 -4.94
N PRO A 140 5.32 3.84 -4.53
CA PRO A 140 6.26 4.93 -4.73
C PRO A 140 6.44 5.26 -6.21
N ASN A 141 6.59 6.55 -6.53
CA ASN A 141 6.74 7.04 -7.91
C ASN A 141 8.23 7.27 -8.24
N ARG A 142 8.79 6.48 -9.16
CA ARG A 142 10.18 6.66 -9.63
C ARG A 142 10.45 8.01 -10.29
N ASN A 143 9.42 8.65 -10.83
CA ASN A 143 9.55 9.95 -11.49
C ASN A 143 9.58 11.12 -10.50
N HIS A 144 9.42 10.84 -9.20
CA HIS A 144 9.63 11.81 -8.14
C HIS A 144 11.10 11.78 -7.68
N PRO A 145 11.89 12.86 -7.90
CA PRO A 145 13.36 12.81 -7.75
C PRO A 145 13.86 12.30 -6.38
N PRO A 146 13.31 12.73 -5.22
CA PRO A 146 13.70 12.17 -3.93
C PRO A 146 13.41 10.67 -3.79
N MET A 147 12.30 10.17 -4.37
CA MET A 147 11.98 8.74 -4.36
C MET A 147 12.94 7.96 -5.25
N ALA A 148 13.26 8.47 -6.44
CA ALA A 148 14.25 7.84 -7.32
C ALA A 148 15.63 7.76 -6.64
N ALA A 149 16.10 8.85 -6.03
CA ALA A 149 17.36 8.85 -5.28
C ALA A 149 17.35 7.81 -4.14
N PHE A 150 16.23 7.70 -3.42
CA PHE A 150 16.08 6.69 -2.38
C PHE A 150 16.14 5.25 -2.94
N GLY A 151 15.49 4.98 -4.08
CA GLY A 151 15.56 3.67 -4.74
C GLY A 151 16.95 3.28 -5.21
N VAL A 152 17.79 4.27 -5.58
CA VAL A 152 19.19 4.03 -5.97
C VAL A 152 20.04 3.61 -4.76
N VAL A 153 19.87 4.28 -3.61
CA VAL A 153 20.71 4.05 -2.42
C VAL A 153 20.21 2.90 -1.54
N SER A 154 18.94 2.51 -1.64
CA SER A 154 18.34 1.44 -0.86
C SER A 154 18.33 0.12 -1.62
N SER A 155 19.11 -0.86 -1.18
CA SER A 155 19.11 -2.20 -1.79
C SER A 155 17.74 -2.90 -1.70
N VAL A 156 17.00 -2.66 -0.62
CA VAL A 156 15.68 -3.28 -0.36
C VAL A 156 14.57 -2.62 -1.17
N CYS A 157 14.62 -1.29 -1.33
CA CYS A 157 13.59 -0.55 -2.06
C CYS A 157 13.97 -0.30 -3.54
N ARG A 158 14.99 -0.98 -4.06
CA ARG A 158 15.42 -0.81 -5.47
C ARG A 158 14.30 -1.11 -6.45
N GLY A 159 13.37 -1.99 -6.12
CA GLY A 159 12.19 -2.31 -6.91
C GLY A 159 11.31 -1.09 -7.24
N LEU A 160 11.30 -0.06 -6.38
CA LEU A 160 10.53 1.17 -6.65
C LEU A 160 10.94 1.88 -7.95
N LEU A 161 12.18 1.67 -8.44
CA LEU A 161 12.66 2.24 -9.70
C LEU A 161 11.93 1.70 -10.94
N HIS A 162 11.16 0.63 -10.79
CA HIS A 162 10.31 0.08 -11.86
C HIS A 162 8.92 0.75 -11.93
N TYR A 163 8.49 1.51 -10.88
CA TYR A 163 7.13 2.00 -10.77
C TYR A 163 6.96 3.45 -11.24
N SER A 164 6.19 3.61 -12.29
CA SER A 164 5.62 4.86 -12.81
C SER A 164 4.12 4.66 -13.03
N ARG A 165 3.36 5.73 -13.30
CA ARG A 165 1.92 5.58 -13.64
C ARG A 165 1.70 4.58 -14.77
N HIS A 166 2.55 4.62 -15.80
CA HIS A 166 2.41 3.75 -16.96
C HIS A 166 2.72 2.28 -16.62
N SER A 167 3.85 2.02 -15.92
CA SER A 167 4.23 0.65 -15.58
C SER A 167 3.28 0.02 -14.57
N LEU A 168 2.78 0.77 -13.57
CA LEU A 168 1.81 0.24 -12.61
C LEU A 168 0.47 -0.08 -13.28
N ARG A 169 -0.01 0.78 -14.20
CA ARG A 169 -1.20 0.50 -15.01
C ARG A 169 -1.01 -0.80 -15.82
N GLY A 170 0.11 -0.95 -16.52
CA GLY A 170 0.39 -2.14 -17.32
C GLY A 170 0.40 -3.43 -16.49
N LEU A 171 0.98 -3.43 -15.27
CA LEU A 171 0.95 -4.58 -14.37
C LEU A 171 -0.47 -4.92 -13.91
N ALA A 172 -1.29 -3.91 -13.60
CA ALA A 172 -2.68 -4.10 -13.22
C ALA A 172 -3.52 -4.69 -14.36
N GLU A 173 -3.36 -4.17 -15.58
CA GLU A 173 -4.02 -4.66 -16.80
C GLU A 173 -3.57 -6.10 -17.14
N GLU A 174 -2.28 -6.43 -16.98
CA GLU A 174 -1.75 -7.80 -17.15
C GLU A 174 -2.32 -8.78 -16.13
N ALA A 175 -2.62 -8.31 -14.93
CA ALA A 175 -3.32 -9.09 -13.90
C ALA A 175 -4.83 -9.26 -14.19
N GLY A 176 -5.37 -8.61 -15.22
CA GLY A 176 -6.77 -8.64 -15.60
C GLY A 176 -7.65 -7.65 -14.88
N LEU A 177 -7.07 -6.62 -14.24
CA LEU A 177 -7.80 -5.54 -13.58
C LEU A 177 -8.25 -4.48 -14.59
N ASP A 178 -9.49 -3.99 -14.45
CA ASP A 178 -10.00 -2.85 -15.21
C ASP A 178 -9.62 -1.54 -14.50
N VAL A 179 -8.58 -0.86 -14.99
CA VAL A 179 -8.01 0.32 -14.36
C VAL A 179 -8.89 1.56 -14.58
N ARG A 180 -9.63 1.98 -13.57
CA ARG A 180 -10.51 3.16 -13.59
C ARG A 180 -9.71 4.46 -13.58
N ASN A 181 -8.78 4.62 -12.65
CA ASN A 181 -8.00 5.86 -12.53
C ASN A 181 -6.59 5.61 -11.99
N VAL A 182 -5.64 6.47 -12.41
CA VAL A 182 -4.28 6.50 -11.87
C VAL A 182 -3.87 7.94 -11.59
N ARG A 183 -3.61 8.27 -10.32
CA ARG A 183 -3.26 9.61 -9.84
C ARG A 183 -1.87 9.63 -9.19
N LEU A 184 -1.15 10.72 -9.33
CA LEU A 184 0.02 11.04 -8.49
C LEU A 184 -0.45 11.79 -7.24
N HIS A 185 0.13 11.45 -6.08
CA HIS A 185 -0.30 12.00 -4.81
C HIS A 185 0.86 12.09 -3.82
N GLY A 186 0.83 13.14 -3.01
CA GLY A 186 1.55 13.24 -1.77
C GLY A 186 2.99 13.71 -1.84
N TYR A 187 3.36 14.54 -0.86
CA TYR A 187 4.72 14.94 -0.53
C TYR A 187 5.10 14.54 0.90
N ILE A 188 4.23 13.79 1.58
CA ILE A 188 4.50 13.19 2.88
C ILE A 188 5.03 11.78 2.65
N TYR A 189 6.19 11.48 3.24
CA TYR A 189 6.80 10.15 3.16
C TYR A 189 6.43 9.35 4.40
N GLU A 190 5.95 8.15 4.20
CA GLU A 190 5.38 7.24 5.19
C GLU A 190 6.10 7.29 6.57
N ASN A 191 7.32 6.79 6.64
CA ASN A 191 8.08 6.71 7.90
C ASN A 191 9.15 7.80 8.09
N ARG A 192 9.19 8.83 7.23
CA ARG A 192 10.32 9.78 7.15
C ARG A 192 9.96 11.25 7.33
N SER A 193 8.75 11.66 6.95
CA SER A 193 8.34 13.06 7.09
C SER A 193 8.17 13.41 8.57
N PRO A 194 8.90 14.40 9.11
CA PRO A 194 8.63 14.88 10.46
C PRO A 194 7.20 15.45 10.56
N THR A 195 6.52 15.20 11.67
CA THR A 195 5.15 15.70 11.90
C THR A 195 5.07 17.22 11.71
N ALA A 196 6.09 17.97 12.13
CA ALA A 196 6.18 19.41 11.94
C ALA A 196 6.23 19.85 10.45
N SER A 197 6.60 18.96 9.52
CA SER A 197 6.64 19.26 8.08
C SER A 197 5.29 19.09 7.38
N VAL A 198 4.30 18.50 8.02
CA VAL A 198 2.98 18.18 7.43
C VAL A 198 2.27 19.43 6.87
N PRO A 199 2.21 20.58 7.55
CA PRO A 199 1.56 21.77 7.01
C PRO A 199 2.22 22.28 5.72
N ILE A 200 3.55 22.17 5.63
CA ILE A 200 4.31 22.56 4.44
C ILE A 200 4.04 21.58 3.29
N ALA A 201 4.09 20.28 3.56
CA ALA A 201 3.82 19.25 2.57
C ALA A 201 2.41 19.39 1.96
N LYS A 202 1.38 19.63 2.79
CA LYS A 202 0.00 19.88 2.33
C LYS A 202 -0.10 21.13 1.43
N LYS A 203 0.63 22.21 1.74
CA LYS A 203 0.69 23.39 0.87
C LYS A 203 1.36 23.07 -0.47
N LEU A 204 2.44 22.29 -0.46
CA LEU A 204 3.11 21.86 -1.69
C LEU A 204 2.19 21.01 -2.57
N GLU A 205 1.41 20.09 -1.98
CA GLU A 205 0.42 19.29 -2.71
C GLU A 205 -0.63 20.15 -3.42
N ALA A 206 -1.03 21.27 -2.83
CA ALA A 206 -2.03 22.16 -3.41
C ALA A 206 -1.51 22.96 -4.62
N VAL A 207 -0.19 23.15 -4.77
CA VAL A 207 0.39 24.07 -5.76
C VAL A 207 1.35 23.40 -6.76
N LEU A 208 1.94 22.25 -6.41
CA LEU A 208 2.89 21.55 -7.26
C LEU A 208 2.23 20.36 -7.96
N PRO A 209 2.38 20.23 -9.28
CA PRO A 209 1.96 19.03 -9.99
C PRO A 209 2.84 17.83 -9.63
N GLY A 210 2.26 16.64 -9.59
CA GLY A 210 2.98 15.41 -9.35
C GLY A 210 2.72 14.81 -7.97
N GLY A 211 3.67 14.05 -7.46
CA GLY A 211 3.59 13.39 -6.15
C GLY A 211 4.58 12.26 -6.00
N ALA A 212 4.90 11.96 -4.74
CA ALA A 212 5.84 10.92 -4.37
C ALA A 212 5.25 9.49 -4.55
N TYR A 213 3.93 9.40 -4.64
CA TYR A 213 3.21 8.13 -4.75
C TYR A 213 2.28 8.09 -5.96
N ILE A 214 2.04 6.87 -6.45
CA ILE A 214 1.08 6.55 -7.50
C ILE A 214 -0.08 5.85 -6.82
N LEU A 215 -1.28 6.38 -6.99
CA LEU A 215 -2.53 5.74 -6.57
C LEU A 215 -3.21 5.16 -7.80
N LEU A 216 -3.60 3.89 -7.76
CA LEU A 216 -4.33 3.21 -8.82
C LEU A 216 -5.59 2.58 -8.23
N ALA A 217 -6.73 2.93 -8.80
CA ALA A 217 -8.03 2.33 -8.51
C ALA A 217 -8.50 1.51 -9.71
N ALA A 218 -8.89 0.27 -9.49
CA ALA A 218 -9.33 -0.65 -10.53
C ALA A 218 -10.54 -1.47 -10.08
N ALA A 219 -11.34 -1.95 -11.04
CA ALA A 219 -12.32 -3.01 -10.83
C ALA A 219 -11.67 -4.39 -11.04
N PRO A 220 -12.15 -5.45 -10.37
CA PRO A 220 -11.64 -6.80 -10.49
C PRO A 220 -11.94 -7.46 -11.83
#